data_c72e3b43c2a4f928fd56169555f0719d
#
_entry.id   c72e3b43c2a4f928fd56169555f0719d
#
_cell.length_a   1.000
_cell.length_b   1.000
_cell.length_c   1.000
_cell.angle_alpha   90.00
_cell.angle_beta   90.00
_cell.angle_gamma   90.00
#
_symmetry.space_group_name_H-M   'P 1'
#
loop_
_entity.id
_entity.type
_entity.pdbx_description
1 polymer ?
#
loop_
_entity_poly.entity_id
_entity_poly.type
_entity_poly.pdbx_seq_one_letter_code
_entity_poly.pdbx_strand_id
1 'polypeptide(L)'
;MNNEIDIAFELLRIALMDTDGCSSTQSLCHSATQSLSHSVTQPLSHSVTQSLSTHEWWRLFRLMQQNHVAAMTADTVAALDVPREVKIPWLAERDKAERWHHYQKEVQDEIVGTMQKHGIETLVLKGTHTAQYYPTPELREFGDLDLYFYDKHDEADRIAEKELGVTVSNDAHHHSKYNYRGVTIESHYDFVNTHYPPSNRRYEALLKELSILNSQLSTHEVLFLLRHMACHFAASRITLRDLVDWTLTSRALQDKVDWDKVNTVVNDFGMEPFVSALNTLSEQRLSHSATQSLSHSVTQPLSHSATLPLVEKDLLYGSVSDHATDGLARLGWKMRRWRANAWKRRMVFNDSETALLLASLTSHSMKPASILHKM
;
A
#
# COMPACT_ATOMS: atom_id res chain seq x y z
N MET A 1 4.33 -4.10 26.00
CA MET A 1 3.71 -3.60 24.77
C MET A 1 4.70 -2.93 23.83
N ASN A 2 5.67 -2.17 24.32
CA ASN A 2 6.69 -1.54 23.45
C ASN A 2 7.65 -2.55 22.79
N ASN A 3 7.97 -3.66 23.46
CA ASN A 3 8.93 -4.64 22.96
C ASN A 3 8.49 -5.34 21.65
N GLU A 4 7.21 -5.72 21.50
CA GLU A 4 6.72 -6.39 20.28
C GLU A 4 6.71 -5.47 19.06
N ILE A 5 6.37 -4.20 19.26
CA ILE A 5 6.39 -3.17 18.21
C ILE A 5 7.82 -2.94 17.73
N ASP A 6 8.75 -2.77 18.65
CA ASP A 6 10.15 -2.53 18.33
C ASP A 6 10.77 -3.74 17.60
N ILE A 7 10.40 -4.97 17.98
CA ILE A 7 10.83 -6.18 17.29
C ILE A 7 10.21 -6.28 15.89
N ALA A 8 8.93 -5.94 15.71
CA ALA A 8 8.29 -5.94 14.40
C ALA A 8 9.01 -5.02 13.42
N PHE A 9 9.33 -3.80 13.85
CA PHE A 9 10.08 -2.86 13.02
C PHE A 9 11.54 -3.30 12.79
N GLU A 10 12.18 -3.94 13.77
CA GLU A 10 13.53 -4.47 13.61
C GLU A 10 13.57 -5.60 12.57
N LEU A 11 12.60 -6.52 12.60
CA LEU A 11 12.49 -7.59 11.59
C LEU A 11 12.30 -6.98 10.19
N LEU A 12 11.44 -5.96 10.05
CA LEU A 12 11.26 -5.26 8.79
C LEU A 12 12.54 -4.56 8.34
N ARG A 13 13.21 -3.86 9.25
CA ARG A 13 14.46 -3.17 8.95
C ARG A 13 15.51 -4.11 8.39
N ILE A 14 15.70 -5.29 8.99
CA ILE A 14 16.64 -6.31 8.51
C ILE A 14 16.22 -6.83 7.14
N ALA A 15 14.92 -7.14 6.95
CA ALA A 15 14.39 -7.61 5.67
C ALA A 15 14.58 -6.59 4.52
N LEU A 16 14.71 -5.31 4.84
CA LEU A 16 14.94 -4.22 3.87
C LEU A 16 16.44 -3.93 3.64
N MET A 17 17.37 -4.53 4.41
CA MET A 17 18.83 -4.28 4.29
C MET A 17 19.44 -4.80 3.01
N ASP A 18 18.89 -5.85 2.43
CA ASP A 18 19.47 -6.49 1.23
C ASP A 18 19.42 -5.60 -0.02
N THR A 19 18.85 -4.38 0.06
CA THR A 19 18.75 -3.44 -1.05
C THR A 19 20.00 -2.57 -1.27
N ASP A 20 20.82 -2.32 -0.25
CA ASP A 20 21.89 -1.31 -0.34
C ASP A 20 23.18 -1.85 -0.99
N GLY A 21 23.25 -3.16 -1.30
CA GLY A 21 24.43 -3.84 -1.87
C GLY A 21 24.34 -4.18 -3.36
N CYS A 22 23.19 -4.03 -4.03
CA CYS A 22 22.96 -4.60 -5.39
C CYS A 22 22.65 -3.58 -6.49
N SER A 23 23.21 -2.38 -6.45
CA SER A 23 23.03 -1.39 -7.54
C SER A 23 24.10 -1.41 -8.63
N SER A 24 24.85 -2.52 -8.81
CA SER A 24 25.69 -2.69 -10.00
C SER A 24 25.75 -4.15 -10.43
N THR A 25 25.29 -4.38 -11.65
CA THR A 25 25.41 -5.60 -12.47
C THR A 25 24.26 -6.60 -12.44
N GLN A 26 23.30 -6.41 -13.34
CA GLN A 26 22.59 -7.51 -13.99
C GLN A 26 23.62 -8.43 -14.69
N SER A 27 24.01 -9.47 -14.06
CA SER A 27 24.58 -10.73 -14.65
C SER A 27 25.37 -11.44 -13.56
N LEU A 28 24.80 -12.44 -12.93
CA LEU A 28 25.47 -13.56 -12.25
C LEU A 28 24.59 -14.16 -11.12
N CYS A 29 23.36 -14.50 -11.42
CA CYS A 29 22.49 -15.23 -10.48
C CYS A 29 22.49 -16.73 -10.75
N HIS A 30 23.65 -17.41 -10.65
CA HIS A 30 23.67 -18.88 -10.65
C HIS A 30 24.79 -19.52 -9.81
N SER A 31 25.44 -18.79 -8.90
CA SER A 31 26.48 -19.40 -8.03
C SER A 31 26.56 -18.86 -6.60
N ALA A 32 25.47 -18.26 -6.09
CA ALA A 32 25.48 -17.57 -4.79
C ALA A 32 24.98 -18.41 -3.59
N THR A 33 24.87 -19.74 -3.71
CA THR A 33 24.50 -20.61 -2.57
C THR A 33 25.62 -20.97 -1.62
N GLN A 34 26.84 -20.47 -1.82
CA GLN A 34 27.99 -20.80 -0.97
C GLN A 34 28.69 -19.61 -0.32
N SER A 35 28.22 -18.38 -0.44
CA SER A 35 28.94 -17.19 0.08
C SER A 35 28.16 -16.34 1.08
N LEU A 36 27.00 -16.74 1.54
CA LEU A 36 26.13 -15.96 2.45
C LEU A 36 26.50 -16.09 3.95
N SER A 37 27.64 -16.68 4.30
CA SER A 37 27.98 -16.91 5.71
C SER A 37 28.84 -15.83 6.38
N HIS A 38 29.24 -14.74 5.71
CA HIS A 38 30.28 -13.88 6.29
C HIS A 38 30.10 -12.36 6.22
N SER A 39 28.94 -11.81 5.83
CA SER A 39 28.83 -10.35 5.68
C SER A 39 27.56 -9.67 6.24
N VAL A 40 26.64 -10.37 6.87
CA VAL A 40 25.42 -9.78 7.43
C VAL A 40 25.30 -10.15 8.90
N THR A 41 26.11 -9.55 9.75
CA THR A 41 25.88 -9.65 11.19
C THR A 41 26.39 -8.42 11.93
N GLN A 42 25.58 -7.35 11.98
CA GLN A 42 25.34 -6.85 13.33
C GLN A 42 24.10 -7.62 13.83
N PRO A 43 24.25 -8.50 14.82
CA PRO A 43 23.11 -9.28 15.28
C PRO A 43 22.06 -8.32 15.85
N LEU A 44 20.80 -8.53 15.53
CA LEU A 44 19.73 -8.32 16.52
C LEU A 44 20.37 -8.70 17.84
N SER A 45 20.58 -7.74 18.74
CA SER A 45 21.32 -8.06 19.95
C SER A 45 20.69 -9.32 20.49
N HIS A 46 21.44 -10.41 20.61
CA HIS A 46 20.95 -11.73 21.04
C HIS A 46 20.06 -11.62 22.28
N SER A 47 20.18 -10.50 23.01
CA SER A 47 19.37 -10.16 24.18
C SER A 47 17.89 -9.91 23.88
N VAL A 48 17.50 -9.39 22.70
CA VAL A 48 16.10 -8.99 22.43
C VAL A 48 15.27 -10.19 21.94
N THR A 49 15.84 -11.07 21.12
CA THR A 49 15.12 -12.23 20.59
C THR A 49 15.14 -13.44 21.54
N GLN A 50 16.14 -13.57 22.41
CA GLN A 50 16.21 -14.64 23.43
C GLN A 50 15.19 -14.49 24.56
N SER A 51 14.48 -13.36 24.64
CA SER A 51 13.53 -13.09 25.75
C SER A 51 12.07 -13.39 25.40
N LEU A 52 11.73 -13.66 24.12
CA LEU A 52 10.34 -13.91 23.75
C LEU A 52 9.93 -15.36 23.99
N SER A 53 8.82 -15.53 24.72
CA SER A 53 8.12 -16.82 24.82
C SER A 53 7.51 -17.22 23.48
N THR A 54 7.22 -18.52 23.32
CA THR A 54 6.50 -19.03 22.14
C THR A 54 5.18 -18.28 21.91
N HIS A 55 4.47 -17.91 22.97
CA HIS A 55 3.22 -17.16 22.88
C HIS A 55 3.41 -15.75 22.34
N GLU A 56 4.49 -15.05 22.72
CA GLU A 56 4.82 -13.72 22.21
C GLU A 56 5.24 -13.79 20.75
N TRP A 57 5.99 -14.81 20.33
CA TRP A 57 6.30 -15.07 18.93
C TRP A 57 5.04 -15.29 18.08
N TRP A 58 4.04 -16.02 18.60
CA TRP A 58 2.76 -16.19 17.91
C TRP A 58 1.96 -14.89 17.80
N ARG A 59 2.03 -14.01 18.81
CA ARG A 59 1.38 -12.69 18.76
C ARG A 59 2.06 -11.82 17.70
N LEU A 60 3.39 -11.81 17.67
CA LEU A 60 4.18 -11.10 16.67
C LEU A 60 3.87 -11.59 15.25
N PHE A 61 3.86 -12.91 15.04
CA PHE A 61 3.48 -13.50 13.75
C PHE A 61 2.12 -13.00 13.26
N ARG A 62 1.10 -13.04 14.13
CA ARG A 62 -0.24 -12.55 13.77
C ARG A 62 -0.25 -11.06 13.48
N LEU A 63 0.52 -10.26 14.20
CA LEU A 63 0.67 -8.84 13.94
C LEU A 63 1.25 -8.60 12.53
N MET A 64 2.34 -9.31 12.19
CA MET A 64 2.98 -9.19 10.89
C MET A 64 2.07 -9.67 9.75
N GLN A 65 1.35 -10.78 9.95
CA GLN A 65 0.37 -11.30 9.00
C GLN A 65 -0.79 -10.31 8.76
N GLN A 66 -1.37 -9.73 9.82
CA GLN A 66 -2.44 -8.74 9.73
C GLN A 66 -2.00 -7.41 9.08
N ASN A 67 -0.69 -7.18 9.01
CA ASN A 67 -0.09 -6.02 8.39
C ASN A 67 0.53 -6.32 7.03
N HIS A 68 0.32 -7.54 6.49
CA HIS A 68 0.79 -7.99 5.17
C HIS A 68 2.30 -7.86 4.97
N VAL A 69 3.08 -8.19 6.00
CA VAL A 69 4.54 -8.14 5.99
C VAL A 69 5.19 -9.42 6.56
N ALA A 70 4.39 -10.45 6.84
CA ALA A 70 4.92 -11.71 7.36
C ALA A 70 5.82 -12.41 6.33
N ALA A 71 5.43 -12.43 5.07
CA ALA A 71 6.21 -13.06 4.01
C ALA A 71 7.60 -12.44 3.86
N MET A 72 7.69 -11.12 3.80
CA MET A 72 8.96 -10.42 3.58
C MET A 72 9.94 -10.52 4.77
N THR A 73 9.46 -10.84 5.99
CA THR A 73 10.30 -11.02 7.18
C THR A 73 10.64 -12.48 7.46
N ALA A 74 10.18 -13.40 6.64
CA ALA A 74 10.31 -14.85 6.90
C ALA A 74 11.76 -15.33 6.90
N ASP A 75 12.60 -14.86 5.97
CA ASP A 75 14.01 -15.24 5.90
C ASP A 75 14.80 -14.70 7.12
N THR A 76 14.48 -13.48 7.56
CA THR A 76 15.03 -12.93 8.82
C THR A 76 14.64 -13.82 10.01
N VAL A 77 13.37 -14.21 10.14
CA VAL A 77 12.89 -15.09 11.21
C VAL A 77 13.50 -16.49 11.11
N ALA A 78 13.73 -17.01 9.90
CA ALA A 78 14.39 -18.29 9.68
C ALA A 78 15.82 -18.33 10.24
N ALA A 79 16.54 -17.21 10.15
CA ALA A 79 17.91 -17.07 10.64
C ALA A 79 18.00 -16.90 12.18
N LEU A 80 16.89 -16.58 12.86
CA LEU A 80 16.83 -16.38 14.31
C LEU A 80 16.53 -17.68 15.07
N ASP A 81 16.83 -17.70 16.37
CA ASP A 81 16.44 -18.78 17.27
C ASP A 81 14.97 -18.62 17.71
N VAL A 82 14.06 -18.99 16.80
CA VAL A 82 12.62 -18.95 16.99
C VAL A 82 12.07 -20.38 17.13
N PRO A 83 11.11 -20.65 18.03
CA PRO A 83 10.47 -21.96 18.13
C PRO A 83 10.00 -22.49 16.78
N ARG A 84 10.31 -23.77 16.49
CA ARG A 84 10.02 -24.39 15.20
C ARG A 84 8.54 -24.29 14.80
N GLU A 85 7.64 -24.46 15.77
CA GLU A 85 6.20 -24.38 15.58
C GLU A 85 5.71 -22.99 15.12
N VAL A 86 6.47 -21.93 15.40
CA VAL A 86 6.21 -20.56 14.90
C VAL A 86 6.91 -20.32 13.57
N LYS A 87 8.14 -20.79 13.43
CA LYS A 87 8.96 -20.61 12.25
C LYS A 87 8.33 -21.22 11.00
N ILE A 88 7.76 -22.44 11.11
CA ILE A 88 7.14 -23.14 9.99
C ILE A 88 5.96 -22.35 9.36
N PRO A 89 4.96 -21.86 10.10
CA PRO A 89 3.91 -21.02 9.55
C PRO A 89 4.42 -19.73 8.90
N TRP A 90 5.48 -19.12 9.44
CA TRP A 90 6.08 -17.91 8.86
C TRP A 90 6.70 -18.19 7.49
N LEU A 91 7.47 -19.27 7.36
CA LEU A 91 8.00 -19.73 6.08
C LEU A 91 6.89 -20.14 5.09
N ALA A 92 5.79 -20.69 5.59
CA ALA A 92 4.64 -21.01 4.76
C ALA A 92 3.96 -19.76 4.16
N GLU A 93 3.93 -18.62 4.88
CA GLU A 93 3.45 -17.35 4.32
C GLU A 93 4.39 -16.85 3.20
N ARG A 94 5.71 -16.99 3.35
CA ARG A 94 6.68 -16.69 2.30
C ARG A 94 6.40 -17.48 1.03
N ASP A 95 6.36 -18.81 1.15
CA ASP A 95 6.12 -19.69 0.01
C ASP A 95 4.77 -19.45 -0.67
N LYS A 96 3.74 -19.09 0.12
CA LYS A 96 2.42 -18.73 -0.38
C LYS A 96 2.46 -17.41 -1.14
N ALA A 97 3.12 -16.38 -0.60
CA ALA A 97 3.23 -15.06 -1.23
C ALA A 97 3.96 -15.18 -2.59
N GLU A 98 5.09 -15.90 -2.62
CA GLU A 98 5.89 -16.12 -3.82
C GLU A 98 5.08 -16.80 -4.93
N ARG A 99 4.42 -17.94 -4.62
CA ARG A 99 3.56 -18.63 -5.60
C ARG A 99 2.38 -17.77 -6.05
N TRP A 100 1.78 -17.02 -5.13
CA TRP A 100 0.64 -16.16 -5.45
C TRP A 100 1.05 -14.97 -6.32
N HIS A 101 2.19 -14.35 -6.05
CA HIS A 101 2.74 -13.28 -6.88
C HIS A 101 2.97 -13.73 -8.32
N HIS A 102 3.64 -14.87 -8.54
CA HIS A 102 3.86 -15.41 -9.87
C HIS A 102 2.55 -15.69 -10.60
N TYR A 103 1.58 -16.26 -9.89
CA TYR A 103 0.25 -16.52 -10.46
C TYR A 103 -0.49 -15.24 -10.85
N GLN A 104 -0.49 -14.24 -9.96
CA GLN A 104 -1.12 -12.95 -10.26
C GLN A 104 -0.44 -12.24 -11.41
N LYS A 105 0.89 -12.34 -11.52
CA LYS A 105 1.66 -11.78 -12.64
C LYS A 105 1.29 -12.43 -13.97
N GLU A 106 1.14 -13.76 -14.00
CA GLU A 106 0.67 -14.49 -15.19
C GLU A 106 -0.73 -14.02 -15.63
N VAL A 107 -1.66 -13.93 -14.67
CA VAL A 107 -3.02 -13.42 -14.92
C VAL A 107 -3.02 -11.98 -15.43
N GLN A 108 -2.19 -11.12 -14.82
CA GLN A 108 -2.01 -9.72 -15.25
C GLN A 108 -1.51 -9.65 -16.69
N ASP A 109 -0.48 -10.42 -17.04
CA ASP A 109 0.13 -10.39 -18.38
C ASP A 109 -0.85 -10.89 -19.44
N GLU A 110 -1.68 -11.86 -19.11
CA GLU A 110 -2.76 -12.34 -19.99
C GLU A 110 -3.81 -11.25 -20.26
N ILE A 111 -4.25 -10.55 -19.21
CA ILE A 111 -5.24 -9.45 -19.35
C ILE A 111 -4.62 -8.29 -20.14
N VAL A 112 -3.43 -7.83 -19.76
CA VAL A 112 -2.71 -6.74 -20.47
C VAL A 112 -2.49 -7.09 -21.92
N GLY A 113 -2.04 -8.33 -22.21
CA GLY A 113 -1.85 -8.81 -23.58
C GLY A 113 -3.16 -8.87 -24.37
N THR A 114 -4.28 -9.22 -23.73
CA THR A 114 -5.61 -9.21 -24.37
C THR A 114 -6.02 -7.78 -24.71
N MET A 115 -5.87 -6.84 -23.79
CA MET A 115 -6.19 -5.42 -24.03
C MET A 115 -5.31 -4.82 -25.14
N GLN A 116 -4.01 -5.14 -25.14
CA GLN A 116 -3.07 -4.67 -26.15
C GLN A 116 -3.45 -5.13 -27.57
N LYS A 117 -3.95 -6.36 -27.76
CA LYS A 117 -4.45 -6.85 -29.05
C LYS A 117 -5.59 -6.02 -29.61
N HIS A 118 -6.35 -5.36 -28.75
CA HIS A 118 -7.45 -4.45 -29.09
C HIS A 118 -7.02 -2.96 -29.12
N GLY A 119 -5.71 -2.67 -28.99
CA GLY A 119 -5.20 -1.30 -29.00
C GLY A 119 -5.56 -0.50 -27.76
N ILE A 120 -5.81 -1.19 -26.64
CA ILE A 120 -6.05 -0.56 -25.33
C ILE A 120 -4.77 -0.55 -24.53
N GLU A 121 -4.28 0.63 -24.20
CA GLU A 121 -3.17 0.82 -23.28
C GLU A 121 -3.63 0.54 -21.85
N THR A 122 -2.80 -0.17 -21.08
CA THR A 122 -3.11 -0.58 -19.70
C THR A 122 -2.03 -0.08 -18.76
N LEU A 123 -2.41 0.67 -17.74
CA LEU A 123 -1.54 1.06 -16.63
C LEU A 123 -1.88 0.20 -15.41
N VAL A 124 -0.87 -0.48 -14.86
CA VAL A 124 -0.96 -1.20 -13.59
C VAL A 124 -0.70 -0.21 -12.46
N LEU A 125 -1.70 0.07 -11.62
CA LEU A 125 -1.61 1.14 -10.63
C LEU A 125 -0.83 0.74 -9.37
N LYS A 126 -0.97 -0.50 -8.94
CA LYS A 126 -0.37 -1.06 -7.71
C LYS A 126 0.03 -2.52 -7.93
N GLY A 127 0.04 -3.32 -6.87
CA GLY A 127 0.29 -4.76 -6.95
C GLY A 127 1.72 -5.05 -7.42
N THR A 128 1.85 -5.68 -8.59
CA THR A 128 3.14 -6.02 -9.20
C THR A 128 3.97 -4.79 -9.55
N HIS A 129 3.32 -3.65 -9.89
CA HIS A 129 4.02 -2.40 -10.20
C HIS A 129 4.77 -1.87 -8.96
N THR A 130 4.10 -1.78 -7.81
CA THR A 130 4.76 -1.34 -6.57
C THR A 130 5.77 -2.37 -6.06
N ALA A 131 5.51 -3.67 -6.30
CA ALA A 131 6.40 -4.75 -5.89
C ALA A 131 7.82 -4.64 -6.51
N GLN A 132 7.98 -4.02 -7.68
CA GLN A 132 9.29 -3.84 -8.32
C GLN A 132 10.31 -3.09 -7.44
N TYR A 133 9.88 -2.31 -6.47
CA TYR A 133 10.74 -1.57 -5.55
C TYR A 133 11.19 -2.39 -4.34
N TYR A 134 10.63 -3.58 -4.15
CA TYR A 134 10.99 -4.47 -3.05
C TYR A 134 12.28 -5.23 -3.35
N PRO A 135 13.10 -5.56 -2.33
CA PRO A 135 14.29 -6.42 -2.49
C PRO A 135 13.95 -7.74 -3.17
N THR A 136 12.83 -8.32 -2.77
CA THR A 136 12.23 -9.53 -3.33
C THR A 136 10.79 -9.21 -3.69
N PRO A 137 10.50 -8.82 -4.95
CA PRO A 137 9.17 -8.40 -5.40
C PRO A 137 8.06 -9.40 -5.06
N GLU A 138 8.37 -10.69 -5.09
CA GLU A 138 7.46 -11.79 -4.83
C GLU A 138 6.93 -11.82 -3.40
N LEU A 139 7.63 -11.16 -2.46
CA LEU A 139 7.25 -11.14 -1.04
C LEU A 139 6.36 -9.94 -0.67
N ARG A 140 6.06 -9.05 -1.63
CA ARG A 140 5.04 -8.02 -1.43
C ARG A 140 3.65 -8.64 -1.59
N GLU A 141 2.94 -8.79 -0.48
CA GLU A 141 1.58 -9.32 -0.48
C GLU A 141 0.58 -8.30 -1.04
N PHE A 142 -0.29 -8.74 -1.95
CA PHE A 142 -1.44 -7.97 -2.45
C PHE A 142 -2.57 -8.91 -2.85
N GLY A 143 -3.81 -8.40 -2.88
CA GLY A 143 -5.02 -9.20 -3.10
C GLY A 143 -5.62 -9.05 -4.48
N ASP A 144 -5.70 -7.84 -4.97
CA ASP A 144 -6.36 -7.43 -6.20
C ASP A 144 -5.35 -6.85 -7.20
N LEU A 145 -5.74 -6.84 -8.47
CA LEU A 145 -5.03 -6.17 -9.55
C LEU A 145 -5.80 -4.91 -9.92
N ASP A 146 -5.19 -3.75 -9.71
CA ASP A 146 -5.73 -2.44 -10.05
C ASP A 146 -5.22 -2.05 -11.44
N LEU A 147 -6.11 -2.03 -12.43
CA LEU A 147 -5.81 -1.70 -13.82
C LEU A 147 -6.53 -0.42 -14.24
N TYR A 148 -5.84 0.45 -14.93
CA TYR A 148 -6.39 1.67 -15.49
C TYR A 148 -6.24 1.66 -17.02
N PHE A 149 -7.34 1.94 -17.73
CA PHE A 149 -7.42 1.84 -19.19
C PHE A 149 -7.60 3.21 -19.85
N TYR A 150 -7.20 4.26 -19.16
CA TYR A 150 -7.44 5.64 -19.58
C TYR A 150 -8.94 5.88 -19.87
N ASP A 151 -9.28 6.53 -20.98
CA ASP A 151 -10.69 6.78 -21.30
C ASP A 151 -11.41 5.58 -21.95
N LYS A 152 -10.79 4.38 -21.97
CA LYS A 152 -11.31 3.17 -22.64
C LYS A 152 -11.83 2.09 -21.67
N HIS A 153 -12.14 2.41 -20.43
CA HIS A 153 -12.55 1.42 -19.43
C HIS A 153 -13.83 0.64 -19.84
N ASP A 154 -14.84 1.31 -20.42
CA ASP A 154 -16.07 0.63 -20.89
C ASP A 154 -15.78 -0.35 -22.05
N GLU A 155 -14.81 -0.03 -22.89
CA GLU A 155 -14.38 -0.91 -23.98
C GLU A 155 -13.57 -2.09 -23.41
N ALA A 156 -12.68 -1.84 -22.45
CA ALA A 156 -11.90 -2.86 -21.75
C ALA A 156 -12.82 -3.85 -21.02
N ASP A 157 -13.84 -3.36 -20.32
CA ASP A 157 -14.81 -4.21 -19.62
C ASP A 157 -15.58 -5.11 -20.61
N ARG A 158 -16.02 -4.57 -21.76
CA ARG A 158 -16.67 -5.39 -22.81
C ARG A 158 -15.76 -6.43 -23.42
N ILE A 159 -14.47 -6.12 -23.60
CA ILE A 159 -13.47 -7.07 -24.07
C ILE A 159 -13.25 -8.16 -23.02
N ALA A 160 -13.14 -7.79 -21.74
CA ALA A 160 -13.01 -8.75 -20.66
C ALA A 160 -14.20 -9.74 -20.62
N GLU A 161 -15.44 -9.24 -20.72
CA GLU A 161 -16.63 -10.10 -20.78
C GLU A 161 -16.59 -11.05 -21.99
N LYS A 162 -16.25 -10.52 -23.16
CA LYS A 162 -16.26 -11.28 -24.42
C LYS A 162 -15.13 -12.29 -24.53
N GLU A 163 -13.90 -11.91 -24.20
CA GLU A 163 -12.70 -12.72 -24.50
C GLU A 163 -12.20 -13.51 -23.29
N LEU A 164 -12.40 -13.00 -22.07
CA LEU A 164 -12.04 -13.69 -20.84
C LEU A 164 -13.21 -14.48 -20.24
N GLY A 165 -14.45 -14.28 -20.75
CA GLY A 165 -15.64 -14.98 -20.29
C GLY A 165 -16.06 -14.62 -18.86
N VAL A 166 -15.72 -13.43 -18.40
CA VAL A 166 -16.04 -12.93 -17.04
C VAL A 166 -17.36 -12.17 -17.01
N THR A 167 -17.90 -11.94 -15.82
CA THR A 167 -19.02 -11.04 -15.62
C THR A 167 -18.52 -9.80 -14.87
N VAL A 168 -18.67 -8.62 -15.46
CA VAL A 168 -18.24 -7.36 -14.89
C VAL A 168 -19.34 -6.77 -14.00
N SER A 169 -19.01 -6.45 -12.76
CA SER A 169 -19.85 -5.75 -11.80
C SER A 169 -19.47 -4.28 -11.72
N ASN A 170 -20.46 -3.39 -11.83
CA ASN A 170 -20.31 -1.93 -11.75
C ASN A 170 -20.82 -1.37 -10.41
N ASP A 171 -20.69 -2.10 -9.32
CA ASP A 171 -21.23 -1.72 -8.02
C ASP A 171 -20.38 -0.67 -7.28
N ALA A 172 -19.16 -0.40 -7.74
CA ALA A 172 -18.27 0.60 -7.16
C ALA A 172 -18.34 1.96 -7.90
N HIS A 173 -17.91 3.03 -7.21
CA HIS A 173 -18.05 4.39 -7.73
C HIS A 173 -16.91 4.86 -8.63
N HIS A 174 -15.78 4.17 -8.67
CA HIS A 174 -14.57 4.59 -9.38
C HIS A 174 -13.86 3.44 -10.11
N HIS A 175 -14.40 2.23 -10.03
CA HIS A 175 -13.94 1.07 -10.78
C HIS A 175 -15.10 0.10 -11.02
N SER A 176 -15.03 -0.69 -12.06
CA SER A 176 -15.74 -1.96 -12.21
C SER A 176 -14.89 -3.09 -11.61
N LYS A 177 -15.52 -4.24 -11.36
CA LYS A 177 -14.87 -5.38 -10.73
C LYS A 177 -15.28 -6.68 -11.39
N TYR A 178 -14.31 -7.56 -11.61
CA TYR A 178 -14.56 -8.94 -12.03
C TYR A 178 -13.54 -9.90 -11.43
N ASN A 179 -13.84 -11.18 -11.47
CA ASN A 179 -12.89 -12.23 -11.08
C ASN A 179 -12.46 -12.99 -12.32
N TYR A 180 -11.16 -13.09 -12.53
CA TYR A 180 -10.60 -13.90 -13.60
C TYR A 180 -9.59 -14.89 -13.03
N ARG A 181 -9.84 -16.18 -13.26
CA ARG A 181 -8.99 -17.28 -12.76
C ARG A 181 -8.74 -17.20 -11.24
N GLY A 182 -9.71 -16.75 -10.45
CA GLY A 182 -9.59 -16.59 -8.99
C GLY A 182 -8.89 -15.32 -8.51
N VAL A 183 -8.38 -14.49 -9.42
CA VAL A 183 -7.82 -13.16 -9.11
C VAL A 183 -8.91 -12.10 -9.27
N THR A 184 -9.01 -11.22 -8.29
CA THR A 184 -9.90 -10.06 -8.37
C THR A 184 -9.24 -8.95 -9.17
N ILE A 185 -9.95 -8.43 -10.16
CA ILE A 185 -9.50 -7.32 -11.00
C ILE A 185 -10.40 -6.11 -10.71
N GLU A 186 -9.78 -4.97 -10.43
CA GLU A 186 -10.44 -3.67 -10.35
C GLU A 186 -10.05 -2.85 -11.59
N SER A 187 -11.06 -2.67 -12.48
CA SER A 187 -10.92 -1.87 -13.71
C SER A 187 -11.30 -0.43 -13.38
N HIS A 188 -10.30 0.41 -13.20
CA HIS A 188 -10.46 1.79 -12.75
C HIS A 188 -10.84 2.72 -13.89
N TYR A 189 -11.86 3.57 -13.68
CA TYR A 189 -12.19 4.70 -14.56
C TYR A 189 -11.66 6.03 -14.03
N ASP A 190 -11.33 6.09 -12.75
CA ASP A 190 -10.66 7.21 -12.10
C ASP A 190 -9.51 6.68 -11.23
N PHE A 191 -8.43 7.44 -11.12
CA PHE A 191 -7.31 7.12 -10.23
C PHE A 191 -7.73 7.17 -8.76
N VAL A 192 -8.62 8.11 -8.41
CA VAL A 192 -9.14 8.27 -7.05
C VAL A 192 -10.67 8.37 -7.07
N ASN A 193 -11.32 7.98 -5.98
CA ASN A 193 -12.77 8.10 -5.86
C ASN A 193 -13.19 9.58 -5.87
N THR A 194 -13.72 10.05 -7.01
CA THR A 194 -14.14 11.45 -7.24
C THR A 194 -15.41 11.85 -6.47
N HIS A 195 -16.09 10.90 -5.83
CA HIS A 195 -17.27 11.15 -5.01
C HIS A 195 -16.94 11.47 -3.54
N TYR A 196 -15.74 11.03 -3.07
CA TYR A 196 -15.31 11.28 -1.70
C TYR A 196 -13.78 11.15 -1.54
N PRO A 197 -13.11 12.14 -0.91
CA PRO A 197 -13.61 13.45 -0.46
C PRO A 197 -13.87 14.41 -1.64
N PRO A 198 -14.55 15.56 -1.43
CA PRO A 198 -14.84 16.52 -2.51
C PRO A 198 -13.61 17.00 -3.28
N SER A 199 -12.48 17.18 -2.58
CA SER A 199 -11.18 17.57 -3.16
C SER A 199 -10.63 16.54 -4.17
N ASN A 200 -11.09 15.29 -4.15
CA ASN A 200 -10.63 14.27 -5.10
C ASN A 200 -10.93 14.61 -6.56
N ARG A 201 -11.97 15.40 -6.86
CA ARG A 201 -12.22 15.83 -8.25
C ARG A 201 -11.07 16.66 -8.82
N ARG A 202 -10.51 17.58 -8.01
CA ARG A 202 -9.34 18.36 -8.41
C ARG A 202 -8.08 17.49 -8.44
N TYR A 203 -7.95 16.55 -7.51
CA TYR A 203 -6.82 15.63 -7.45
C TYR A 203 -6.80 14.69 -8.66
N GLU A 204 -7.95 14.18 -9.06
CA GLU A 204 -8.12 13.34 -10.25
C GLU A 204 -7.69 14.08 -11.54
N ALA A 205 -8.14 15.34 -11.70
CA ALA A 205 -7.75 16.15 -12.86
C ALA A 205 -6.22 16.32 -12.93
N LEU A 206 -5.55 16.54 -11.79
CA LEU A 206 -4.10 16.60 -11.70
C LEU A 206 -3.43 15.27 -12.09
N LEU A 207 -3.93 14.15 -11.56
CA LEU A 207 -3.36 12.83 -11.89
C LEU A 207 -3.55 12.50 -13.37
N LYS A 208 -4.70 12.79 -13.96
CA LYS A 208 -4.94 12.61 -15.41
C LYS A 208 -3.98 13.45 -16.25
N GLU A 209 -3.74 14.70 -15.89
CA GLU A 209 -2.73 15.54 -16.56
C GLU A 209 -1.33 14.93 -16.49
N LEU A 210 -0.90 14.48 -15.32
CA LEU A 210 0.42 13.89 -15.11
C LEU A 210 0.61 12.54 -15.81
N SER A 211 -0.45 11.73 -15.91
CA SER A 211 -0.38 10.41 -16.52
C SER A 211 -0.11 10.42 -18.02
N ILE A 212 -0.39 11.54 -18.70
CA ILE A 212 -0.17 11.71 -20.13
C ILE A 212 1.28 12.14 -20.43
N LEU A 213 1.97 12.72 -19.45
CA LEU A 213 3.32 13.27 -19.61
C LEU A 213 4.38 12.24 -19.19
N ASN A 214 4.99 11.56 -20.16
CA ASN A 214 6.03 10.55 -19.91
C ASN A 214 7.14 11.02 -18.96
N SER A 215 7.52 12.31 -19.00
CA SER A 215 8.52 12.89 -18.11
C SER A 215 8.05 13.07 -16.65
N GLN A 216 6.77 12.86 -16.37
CA GLN A 216 6.17 13.06 -15.03
C GLN A 216 5.53 11.80 -14.44
N LEU A 217 5.73 10.63 -15.06
CA LEU A 217 5.14 9.36 -14.57
C LEU A 217 5.57 9.03 -13.15
N SER A 218 6.82 9.26 -12.77
CA SER A 218 7.30 9.03 -11.41
C SER A 218 6.62 9.98 -10.38
N THR A 219 6.39 11.23 -10.77
CA THR A 219 5.66 12.21 -9.94
C THR A 219 4.19 11.83 -9.81
N HIS A 220 3.57 11.38 -10.92
CA HIS A 220 2.22 10.81 -10.91
C HIS A 220 2.12 9.62 -9.94
N GLU A 221 3.04 8.65 -10.04
CA GLU A 221 3.06 7.44 -9.20
C GLU A 221 3.13 7.79 -7.71
N VAL A 222 4.04 8.68 -7.33
CA VAL A 222 4.18 9.13 -5.93
C VAL A 222 2.91 9.83 -5.44
N LEU A 223 2.34 10.74 -6.23
CA LEU A 223 1.11 11.44 -5.85
C LEU A 223 -0.10 10.49 -5.78
N PHE A 224 -0.21 9.56 -6.73
CA PHE A 224 -1.24 8.52 -6.69
C PHE A 224 -1.14 7.68 -5.41
N LEU A 225 0.05 7.16 -5.10
CA LEU A 225 0.30 6.35 -3.91
C LEU A 225 -0.06 7.12 -2.63
N LEU A 226 0.41 8.36 -2.49
CA LEU A 226 0.11 9.20 -1.32
C LEU A 226 -1.39 9.43 -1.15
N ARG A 227 -2.10 9.77 -2.23
CA ARG A 227 -3.55 10.04 -2.13
C ARG A 227 -4.34 8.78 -1.83
N HIS A 228 -3.97 7.67 -2.45
CA HIS A 228 -4.56 6.37 -2.17
C HIS A 228 -4.41 6.01 -0.68
N MET A 229 -3.19 6.07 -0.14
CA MET A 229 -2.92 5.81 1.27
C MET A 229 -3.67 6.78 2.19
N ALA A 230 -3.71 8.08 1.86
CA ALA A 230 -4.43 9.09 2.62
C ALA A 230 -5.94 8.79 2.71
N CYS A 231 -6.56 8.39 1.61
CA CYS A 231 -7.97 7.99 1.58
C CYS A 231 -8.23 6.74 2.43
N HIS A 232 -7.38 5.72 2.35
CA HIS A 232 -7.47 4.52 3.17
C HIS A 232 -7.27 4.82 4.65
N PHE A 233 -6.28 5.63 5.00
CA PHE A 233 -6.04 6.07 6.36
C PHE A 233 -7.25 6.79 6.95
N ALA A 234 -7.85 7.73 6.21
CA ALA A 234 -9.05 8.45 6.65
C ALA A 234 -10.27 7.54 6.83
N ALA A 235 -10.46 6.56 5.95
CA ALA A 235 -11.61 5.68 5.94
C ALA A 235 -11.51 4.55 6.98
N SER A 236 -10.34 3.94 7.10
CA SER A 236 -10.10 2.77 7.94
C SER A 236 -8.71 2.82 8.59
N ARG A 237 -7.73 2.23 7.94
CA ARG A 237 -6.31 2.26 8.32
C ARG A 237 -5.45 2.01 7.09
N ILE A 238 -4.17 2.32 7.21
CA ILE A 238 -3.08 1.77 6.42
C ILE A 238 -2.31 0.76 7.28
N THR A 239 -1.49 -0.06 6.67
CA THR A 239 -0.77 -1.17 7.31
C THR A 239 0.75 -0.94 7.27
N LEU A 240 1.55 -1.80 7.91
CA LEU A 240 3.01 -1.77 7.79
C LEU A 240 3.46 -1.93 6.34
N ARG A 241 2.75 -2.73 5.53
CA ARG A 241 3.03 -2.85 4.10
C ARG A 241 2.93 -1.49 3.39
N ASP A 242 1.92 -0.69 3.69
CA ASP A 242 1.76 0.63 3.07
C ASP A 242 2.90 1.58 3.47
N LEU A 243 3.39 1.51 4.71
CA LEU A 243 4.58 2.25 5.14
C LEU A 243 5.84 1.78 4.39
N VAL A 244 5.99 0.47 4.19
CA VAL A 244 7.09 -0.11 3.39
C VAL A 244 6.97 0.31 1.92
N ASP A 245 5.77 0.25 1.33
CA ASP A 245 5.49 0.74 -0.03
C ASP A 245 5.97 2.19 -0.20
N TRP A 246 5.57 3.08 0.73
CA TRP A 246 6.00 4.46 0.73
C TRP A 246 7.53 4.60 0.82
N THR A 247 8.13 3.90 1.78
CA THR A 247 9.58 3.97 2.04
C THR A 247 10.39 3.54 0.82
N LEU A 248 10.01 2.43 0.19
CA LEU A 248 10.74 1.86 -0.95
C LEU A 248 10.51 2.66 -2.24
N THR A 249 9.25 3.03 -2.51
CA THR A 249 8.92 3.83 -3.72
C THR A 249 9.59 5.20 -3.66
N SER A 250 9.52 5.91 -2.54
CA SER A 250 10.12 7.25 -2.41
C SER A 250 11.64 7.21 -2.55
N ARG A 251 12.31 6.18 -2.05
CA ARG A 251 13.76 5.98 -2.23
C ARG A 251 14.12 5.65 -3.68
N ALA A 252 13.43 4.68 -4.29
CA ALA A 252 13.71 4.24 -5.65
C ALA A 252 13.46 5.32 -6.71
N LEU A 253 12.56 6.25 -6.43
CA LEU A 253 12.20 7.33 -7.34
C LEU A 253 12.81 8.68 -6.93
N GLN A 254 13.70 8.74 -5.94
CA GLN A 254 14.23 9.97 -5.36
C GLN A 254 14.72 10.98 -6.41
N ASP A 255 15.48 10.52 -7.41
CA ASP A 255 16.08 11.36 -8.46
C ASP A 255 15.20 11.53 -9.69
N LYS A 256 14.00 10.94 -9.72
CA LYS A 256 13.07 10.92 -10.86
C LYS A 256 11.82 11.74 -10.64
N VAL A 257 11.54 12.12 -9.39
CA VAL A 257 10.32 12.80 -8.95
C VAL A 257 10.58 14.30 -8.85
N ASP A 258 9.63 15.09 -9.35
CA ASP A 258 9.56 16.52 -9.06
C ASP A 258 9.00 16.74 -7.64
N TRP A 259 9.91 16.74 -6.66
CA TRP A 259 9.56 16.88 -5.25
C TRP A 259 8.98 18.25 -4.90
N ASP A 260 9.32 19.31 -5.62
CA ASP A 260 8.74 20.64 -5.41
C ASP A 260 7.26 20.63 -5.78
N LYS A 261 6.92 19.97 -6.90
CA LYS A 261 5.53 19.73 -7.28
C LYS A 261 4.79 18.85 -6.28
N VAL A 262 5.41 17.76 -5.82
CA VAL A 262 4.83 16.87 -4.77
C VAL A 262 4.55 17.68 -3.50
N ASN A 263 5.50 18.49 -3.02
CA ASN A 263 5.35 19.34 -1.85
C ASN A 263 4.18 20.33 -2.01
N THR A 264 4.10 20.99 -3.16
CA THR A 264 3.02 21.92 -3.47
C THR A 264 1.66 21.22 -3.38
N VAL A 265 1.52 20.04 -4.03
CA VAL A 265 0.28 19.28 -4.03
C VAL A 265 -0.08 18.78 -2.63
N VAL A 266 0.90 18.25 -1.88
CA VAL A 266 0.70 17.79 -0.50
C VAL A 266 0.14 18.90 0.38
N ASN A 267 0.68 20.11 0.27
CA ASN A 267 0.19 21.30 1.02
C ASN A 267 -1.20 21.73 0.54
N ASP A 268 -1.42 21.85 -0.77
CA ASP A 268 -2.69 22.30 -1.36
C ASP A 268 -3.87 21.41 -1.02
N PHE A 269 -3.61 20.13 -0.80
CA PHE A 269 -4.64 19.13 -0.46
C PHE A 269 -4.67 18.75 1.03
N GLY A 270 -3.87 19.42 1.88
CA GLY A 270 -3.88 19.23 3.33
C GLY A 270 -3.34 17.88 3.80
N MET A 271 -2.44 17.26 3.02
CA MET A 271 -1.83 15.97 3.35
C MET A 271 -0.50 16.11 4.12
N GLU A 272 -0.02 17.33 4.33
CA GLU A 272 1.28 17.61 4.96
C GLU A 272 1.46 16.87 6.30
N PRO A 273 0.52 16.89 7.27
CA PRO A 273 0.72 16.19 8.54
C PRO A 273 0.83 14.67 8.38
N PHE A 274 0.14 14.10 7.42
CA PHE A 274 0.17 12.66 7.13
C PHE A 274 1.50 12.26 6.49
N VAL A 275 1.93 12.98 5.45
CA VAL A 275 3.19 12.68 4.74
C VAL A 275 4.39 12.89 5.67
N SER A 276 4.37 13.92 6.50
CA SER A 276 5.39 14.14 7.53
C SER A 276 5.45 12.97 8.54
N ALA A 277 4.30 12.45 8.96
CA ALA A 277 4.26 11.27 9.84
C ALA A 277 4.82 10.02 9.15
N LEU A 278 4.48 9.78 7.87
CA LEU A 278 5.03 8.66 7.09
C LEU A 278 6.56 8.77 6.97
N ASN A 279 7.08 9.95 6.61
CA ASN A 279 8.52 10.19 6.49
C ASN A 279 9.22 9.93 7.83
N THR A 280 8.69 10.49 8.92
CA THR A 280 9.26 10.31 10.26
C THR A 280 9.29 8.83 10.68
N LEU A 281 8.20 8.08 10.44
CA LEU A 281 8.16 6.64 10.73
C LEU A 281 9.14 5.86 9.84
N SER A 282 9.23 6.18 8.55
CA SER A 282 10.18 5.57 7.62
C SER A 282 11.62 5.77 8.07
N GLU A 283 11.97 7.01 8.47
CA GLU A 283 13.31 7.35 8.93
C GLU A 283 13.64 6.71 10.29
N GLN A 284 12.75 6.83 11.26
CA GLN A 284 13.02 6.35 12.62
C GLN A 284 12.92 4.83 12.77
N ARG A 285 12.03 4.17 12.00
CA ARG A 285 11.69 2.76 12.17
C ARG A 285 12.29 1.85 11.11
N LEU A 286 12.46 2.33 9.86
CA LEU A 286 12.89 1.50 8.73
C LEU A 286 14.25 1.87 8.14
N SER A 287 14.90 2.97 8.57
CA SER A 287 16.23 3.37 8.11
C SER A 287 17.33 2.92 9.07
N HIS A 288 18.50 2.56 8.51
CA HIS A 288 19.65 2.10 9.29
C HIS A 288 20.59 3.19 9.75
N SER A 289 20.60 4.31 9.05
CA SER A 289 21.56 5.38 9.30
C SER A 289 20.86 6.74 9.19
N ALA A 290 21.24 7.65 10.07
CA ALA A 290 20.86 9.06 9.98
C ALA A 290 21.35 9.72 8.65
N THR A 291 22.21 9.05 7.89
CA THR A 291 22.70 9.50 6.58
C THR A 291 21.81 9.10 5.42
N GLN A 292 20.86 8.18 5.61
CA GLN A 292 19.82 7.82 4.63
C GLN A 292 18.53 8.59 4.86
N SER A 293 18.62 9.82 5.35
CA SER A 293 17.50 10.75 5.34
C SER A 293 16.93 10.83 3.92
N LEU A 294 15.61 10.79 3.78
CA LEU A 294 14.93 11.16 2.54
C LEU A 294 15.34 12.62 2.26
N SER A 295 16.44 12.81 1.51
CA SER A 295 17.16 14.08 1.36
C SER A 295 16.33 15.19 0.72
N HIS A 296 15.15 14.85 0.22
CA HIS A 296 14.11 15.76 -0.25
C HIS A 296 12.84 15.59 0.59
N SER A 297 13.00 15.64 1.93
CA SER A 297 11.87 15.60 2.85
C SER A 297 10.75 16.53 2.39
N VAL A 298 9.63 15.92 2.01
CA VAL A 298 8.39 16.64 1.60
C VAL A 298 7.91 17.59 2.71
N THR A 299 8.41 17.43 3.93
CA THR A 299 8.04 18.28 5.08
C THR A 299 9.07 18.09 6.20
N GLN A 300 9.19 19.06 7.09
CA GLN A 300 10.04 18.91 8.26
C GLN A 300 9.56 17.76 9.15
N PRO A 301 10.45 16.92 9.72
CA PRO A 301 10.07 15.82 10.60
C PRO A 301 9.23 16.34 11.78
N LEU A 302 8.08 15.70 12.02
CA LEU A 302 7.24 15.94 13.20
C LEU A 302 7.91 15.34 14.46
N SER A 303 9.15 15.72 14.76
CA SER A 303 9.97 15.12 15.82
C SER A 303 9.36 15.19 17.21
N HIS A 304 8.29 15.98 17.41
CA HIS A 304 7.60 16.18 18.71
C HIS A 304 6.08 16.22 18.61
N SER A 305 5.47 15.72 17.54
CA SER A 305 4.01 15.74 17.41
C SER A 305 3.36 14.66 18.27
N ALA A 306 2.41 15.05 19.13
CA ALA A 306 1.55 14.11 19.85
C ALA A 306 0.75 13.16 18.95
N THR A 307 0.71 13.42 17.64
CA THR A 307 0.01 12.61 16.65
C THR A 307 0.83 11.42 16.14
N LEU A 308 2.17 11.47 16.15
CA LEU A 308 3.02 10.40 15.65
C LEU A 308 2.76 9.04 16.35
N PRO A 309 2.68 8.96 17.70
CA PRO A 309 2.34 7.70 18.38
C PRO A 309 0.93 7.20 18.05
N LEU A 310 0.00 8.11 17.72
CA LEU A 310 -1.35 7.73 17.29
C LEU A 310 -1.34 7.12 15.90
N VAL A 311 -0.57 7.69 14.97
CA VAL A 311 -0.39 7.15 13.61
C VAL A 311 0.29 5.77 13.68
N GLU A 312 1.37 5.63 14.43
CA GLU A 312 2.08 4.35 14.63
C GLU A 312 1.15 3.28 15.21
N LYS A 313 0.39 3.61 16.25
CA LYS A 313 -0.58 2.70 16.85
C LYS A 313 -1.70 2.31 15.88
N ASP A 314 -2.23 3.28 15.13
CA ASP A 314 -3.29 3.02 14.15
C ASP A 314 -2.82 2.16 13.00
N LEU A 315 -1.60 2.36 12.53
CA LEU A 315 -0.95 1.57 11.50
C LEU A 315 -0.83 0.11 11.92
N LEU A 316 -0.43 -0.17 13.15
CA LEU A 316 -0.27 -1.53 13.67
C LEU A 316 -1.58 -2.24 13.98
N TYR A 317 -2.55 -1.54 14.59
CA TYR A 317 -3.72 -2.17 15.21
C TYR A 317 -5.07 -1.64 14.69
N GLY A 318 -5.08 -0.51 13.99
CA GLY A 318 -6.29 0.24 13.66
C GLY A 318 -6.90 0.95 14.88
N SER A 319 -7.80 1.90 14.62
CA SER A 319 -8.43 2.71 15.68
C SER A 319 -9.80 2.20 16.12
N VAL A 320 -10.47 1.39 15.30
CA VAL A 320 -11.84 0.87 15.59
C VAL A 320 -11.96 -0.55 15.06
N SER A 321 -12.48 -1.48 15.87
CA SER A 321 -12.74 -2.85 15.43
C SER A 321 -13.77 -2.90 14.30
N ASP A 322 -13.53 -3.73 13.29
CA ASP A 322 -14.34 -3.82 12.06
C ASP A 322 -15.63 -4.66 12.20
N HIS A 323 -16.09 -4.94 13.42
CA HIS A 323 -17.30 -5.72 13.63
C HIS A 323 -18.54 -4.84 13.50
N ALA A 324 -19.21 -4.93 12.35
CA ALA A 324 -20.52 -4.33 12.13
C ALA A 324 -21.63 -5.32 12.55
N THR A 325 -22.58 -4.82 13.33
CA THR A 325 -23.86 -5.48 13.60
C THR A 325 -24.91 -5.01 12.59
N ASP A 326 -25.97 -5.76 12.37
CA ASP A 326 -27.00 -5.45 11.39
C ASP A 326 -28.00 -4.35 11.83
N GLY A 327 -28.68 -3.72 10.88
CA GLY A 327 -29.78 -2.80 11.11
C GLY A 327 -29.38 -1.42 11.66
N LEU A 328 -30.18 -0.87 12.59
CA LEU A 328 -29.94 0.45 13.23
C LEU A 328 -28.63 0.50 14.00
N ALA A 329 -28.19 -0.63 14.57
CA ALA A 329 -26.87 -0.74 15.20
C ALA A 329 -25.74 -0.48 14.21
N ARG A 330 -25.90 -0.84 12.94
CA ARG A 330 -24.92 -0.55 11.86
C ARG A 330 -24.78 0.94 11.59
N LEU A 331 -25.87 1.72 11.61
CA LEU A 331 -25.80 3.18 11.45
C LEU A 331 -25.05 3.82 12.62
N GLY A 332 -25.40 3.44 13.85
CA GLY A 332 -24.71 3.91 15.05
C GLY A 332 -23.21 3.56 15.07
N TRP A 333 -22.85 2.36 14.58
CA TRP A 333 -21.47 1.95 14.41
C TRP A 333 -20.75 2.79 13.34
N LYS A 334 -21.35 3.02 12.17
CA LYS A 334 -20.80 3.89 11.12
C LYS A 334 -20.52 5.30 11.64
N MET A 335 -21.45 5.89 12.39
CA MET A 335 -21.27 7.21 12.98
C MET A 335 -20.17 7.25 14.05
N ARG A 336 -20.06 6.21 14.91
CA ARG A 336 -18.96 6.11 15.88
C ARG A 336 -17.61 6.01 15.17
N ARG A 337 -17.49 5.14 14.15
CA ARG A 337 -16.28 4.99 13.33
C ARG A 337 -15.92 6.30 12.63
N TRP A 338 -16.92 6.97 12.06
CA TRP A 338 -16.72 8.25 11.39
C TRP A 338 -16.16 9.31 12.35
N ARG A 339 -16.73 9.42 13.56
CA ARG A 339 -16.23 10.32 14.61
C ARG A 339 -14.83 9.93 15.11
N ALA A 340 -14.59 8.66 15.35
CA ALA A 340 -13.29 8.17 15.80
C ALA A 340 -12.17 8.48 14.79
N ASN A 341 -12.47 8.49 13.49
CA ASN A 341 -11.51 8.80 12.43
C ASN A 341 -11.46 10.31 12.07
N ALA A 342 -12.11 11.19 12.81
CA ALA A 342 -12.09 12.64 12.53
C ALA A 342 -10.68 13.23 12.52
N TRP A 343 -9.82 12.83 13.46
CA TRP A 343 -8.44 13.26 13.52
C TRP A 343 -7.62 12.85 12.29
N LYS A 344 -7.89 11.66 11.73
CA LYS A 344 -7.25 11.17 10.49
C LYS A 344 -7.64 12.03 9.30
N ARG A 345 -8.93 12.35 9.15
CA ARG A 345 -9.40 13.21 8.05
C ARG A 345 -8.74 14.59 8.07
N ARG A 346 -8.51 15.15 9.24
CA ARG A 346 -7.80 16.43 9.40
C ARG A 346 -6.32 16.36 9.04
N MET A 347 -5.73 15.17 9.02
CA MET A 347 -4.34 14.98 8.61
C MET A 347 -4.19 14.83 7.09
N VAL A 348 -5.28 14.51 6.37
CA VAL A 348 -5.20 14.11 4.96
C VAL A 348 -6.09 14.93 4.02
N PHE A 349 -7.00 15.77 4.55
CA PHE A 349 -7.92 16.56 3.75
C PHE A 349 -8.00 18.00 4.28
N ASN A 350 -8.02 18.95 3.36
CA ASN A 350 -8.35 20.35 3.63
C ASN A 350 -9.85 20.67 3.43
N ASP A 351 -10.65 19.65 3.10
CA ASP A 351 -12.11 19.79 3.02
C ASP A 351 -12.73 20.05 4.39
N SER A 352 -13.77 20.89 4.47
CA SER A 352 -14.48 21.11 5.72
C SER A 352 -15.19 19.83 6.20
N GLU A 353 -15.27 19.64 7.53
CA GLU A 353 -15.96 18.48 8.11
C GLU A 353 -17.43 18.37 7.63
N THR A 354 -18.09 19.51 7.38
CA THR A 354 -19.45 19.54 6.85
C THR A 354 -19.49 19.05 5.40
N ALA A 355 -18.54 19.45 4.56
CA ALA A 355 -18.44 18.98 3.17
C ALA A 355 -18.13 17.48 3.13
N LEU A 356 -17.22 17.01 3.99
CA LEU A 356 -16.89 15.58 4.12
C LEU A 356 -18.09 14.75 4.58
N LEU A 357 -18.85 15.23 5.57
CA LEU A 357 -20.05 14.54 6.04
C LEU A 357 -21.11 14.47 4.95
N LEU A 358 -21.37 15.58 4.26
CA LEU A 358 -22.38 15.63 3.19
C LEU A 358 -21.98 14.70 2.04
N ALA A 359 -20.71 14.74 1.59
CA ALA A 359 -20.21 13.86 0.55
C ALA A 359 -20.29 12.38 0.97
N SER A 360 -19.98 12.05 2.22
CA SER A 360 -20.12 10.68 2.74
C SER A 360 -21.56 10.18 2.73
N LEU A 361 -22.52 11.04 3.04
CA LEU A 361 -23.96 10.69 3.01
C LEU A 361 -24.46 10.50 1.58
N THR A 362 -24.05 11.37 0.66
CA THR A 362 -24.49 11.33 -0.74
C THR A 362 -23.83 10.19 -1.52
N SER A 363 -22.55 9.93 -1.31
CA SER A 363 -21.83 8.83 -1.99
C SER A 363 -22.42 7.44 -1.71
N HIS A 364 -23.06 7.26 -0.56
CA HIS A 364 -23.74 5.99 -0.23
C HIS A 364 -25.16 5.88 -0.81
N SER A 365 -25.74 6.97 -1.32
CA SER A 365 -27.10 7.02 -1.88
C SER A 365 -27.14 7.09 -3.40
N MET A 366 -26.02 7.43 -4.05
CA MET A 366 -25.94 7.49 -5.52
C MET A 366 -25.69 6.08 -6.07
N LYS A 367 -26.55 5.68 -7.03
CA LYS A 367 -26.29 4.49 -7.84
C LYS A 367 -25.06 4.74 -8.73
N PRO A 368 -24.25 3.72 -9.05
CA PRO A 368 -23.14 3.86 -9.97
C PRO A 368 -23.57 4.51 -11.30
N ALA A 369 -22.71 5.35 -11.86
CA ALA A 369 -23.00 6.12 -13.08
C ALA A 369 -23.34 5.25 -14.29
N SER A 370 -22.93 3.97 -14.29
CA SER A 370 -23.24 2.99 -15.35
C SER A 370 -24.74 2.74 -15.60
N ILE A 371 -25.62 3.15 -14.67
CA ILE A 371 -27.08 3.02 -14.85
C ILE A 371 -27.65 4.22 -15.65
N LEU A 372 -26.96 5.35 -15.67
CA LEU A 372 -27.40 6.55 -16.40
C LEU A 372 -27.08 6.50 -17.91
N HIS A 373 -26.17 5.65 -18.35
CA HIS A 373 -25.84 5.47 -19.77
C HIS A 373 -26.68 4.36 -20.46
N LYS A 374 -27.53 3.64 -19.73
CA LYS A 374 -28.45 2.61 -20.29
C LYS A 374 -29.89 3.06 -20.40
N MET A 375 -30.18 4.33 -20.15
CA MET A 375 -31.42 5.00 -20.47
C MET A 375 -31.22 5.98 -21.62
#